data_61c0f06571fe48c92f96449f31166af8
#
_entry.id   61c0f06571fe48c92f96449f31166af8
#
_cell.length_a   1.000
_cell.length_b   1.000
_cell.length_c   1.000
_cell.angle_alpha   90.00
_cell.angle_beta   90.00
_cell.angle_gamma   90.00
#
_symmetry.space_group_name_H-M   'P 1'
#
loop_
_entity.id
_entity.type
_entity.pdbx_description
1 polymer ?
#
loop_
_entity_poly.entity_id
_entity_poly.type
_entity_poly.pdbx_seq_one_letter_code
_entity_poly.pdbx_strand_id
1 'polypeptide(L)'
;MNKALLVPLLALLAACQGQLAAPPLPAWQSPEGRDNAELGVIRDLRSGDVLSPAQLLDRLAAAPRVLIGEQHDNPDHHALELWLVRALAERRPGGSVLLEMLNPDQQRAVSASQAAAAKGETPTDLIGALHWQPGWDWSQYGPLVTWLVKQPAPLLAANLDRGEIIGIYRSAPALQGPASTAAPVRDALLQDIRDSHCGLLPDSQLPPMLAVQQQRDRRMAERFKAAPAPAVLIAGGFHARRDLGVPLHLQDLDAAQGLKVVMLAEVGKPVAPEQADYAWYTPAQPPTDYCAQMRSMK
;
A
#
# COMPACT_ATOMS: atom_id res chain seq x y z
N MET A 1 31.98 13.93 65.46
CA MET A 1 31.69 14.53 64.14
C MET A 1 31.12 13.46 63.21
N ASN A 2 29.77 13.30 63.21
CA ASN A 2 29.09 12.32 62.40
C ASN A 2 28.71 12.93 61.05
N LYS A 3 29.32 12.45 59.96
CA LYS A 3 28.91 12.81 58.60
C LYS A 3 27.78 11.92 58.18
N ALA A 4 26.56 12.47 58.10
CA ALA A 4 25.41 11.80 57.49
C ALA A 4 25.58 11.84 55.96
N LEU A 5 25.67 10.66 55.34
CA LEU A 5 25.57 10.49 53.88
C LEU A 5 24.09 10.61 53.49
N LEU A 6 23.73 11.66 52.77
CA LEU A 6 22.47 11.74 52.05
C LEU A 6 22.59 10.92 50.72
N VAL A 7 21.88 9.83 50.63
CA VAL A 7 21.69 9.09 49.38
C VAL A 7 20.49 9.71 48.63
N PRO A 8 20.65 10.23 47.41
CA PRO A 8 19.51 10.70 46.64
C PRO A 8 18.71 9.51 46.11
N LEU A 9 17.48 9.44 46.54
CA LEU A 9 16.47 8.48 46.02
C LEU A 9 16.07 8.95 44.62
N LEU A 10 16.66 8.36 43.54
CA LEU A 10 16.20 8.54 42.19
C LEU A 10 14.87 7.77 42.03
N ALA A 11 13.77 8.50 42.06
CA ALA A 11 12.46 7.98 41.68
C ALA A 11 12.46 7.74 40.17
N LEU A 12 12.53 6.47 39.77
CA LEU A 12 12.22 6.00 38.39
C LEU A 12 10.74 6.22 38.14
N LEU A 13 10.40 7.33 37.50
CA LEU A 13 9.10 7.52 36.86
C LEU A 13 9.04 6.58 35.67
N ALA A 14 8.58 5.34 35.87
CA ALA A 14 8.09 4.49 34.80
C ALA A 14 6.85 5.17 34.21
N ALA A 15 7.04 5.97 33.16
CA ALA A 15 5.94 6.45 32.33
C ALA A 15 5.33 5.20 31.68
N CYS A 16 4.24 4.69 32.24
CA CYS A 16 3.32 3.84 31.49
C CYS A 16 2.81 4.68 30.31
N GLN A 17 3.47 4.59 29.17
CA GLN A 17 2.87 5.05 27.91
C GLN A 17 1.67 4.15 27.68
N GLY A 18 0.50 4.65 28.04
CA GLY A 18 -0.77 3.98 27.78
C GLY A 18 -0.84 3.71 26.27
N GLN A 19 -0.90 2.43 25.91
CA GLN A 19 -1.05 2.00 24.53
C GLN A 19 -2.33 2.65 23.98
N LEU A 20 -2.23 3.47 22.93
CA LEU A 20 -3.40 4.07 22.30
C LEU A 20 -4.31 2.95 21.80
N ALA A 21 -5.55 2.96 22.25
CA ALA A 21 -6.54 2.00 21.78
C ALA A 21 -6.72 2.12 20.25
N ALA A 22 -6.93 0.99 19.59
CA ALA A 22 -7.30 1.01 18.17
C ALA A 22 -8.72 1.56 18.02
N PRO A 23 -9.01 2.39 17.00
CA PRO A 23 -10.38 2.77 16.70
C PRO A 23 -11.26 1.54 16.40
N PRO A 24 -12.60 1.64 16.48
CA PRO A 24 -13.50 0.58 16.04
C PRO A 24 -13.20 0.21 14.58
N LEU A 25 -13.20 -1.09 14.28
CA LEU A 25 -13.03 -1.59 12.93
C LEU A 25 -14.28 -1.31 12.08
N PRO A 26 -14.11 -1.10 10.75
CA PRO A 26 -15.24 -1.04 9.85
C PRO A 26 -16.01 -2.36 9.83
N ALA A 27 -17.30 -2.30 9.57
CA ALA A 27 -18.09 -3.50 9.34
C ALA A 27 -17.72 -4.13 8.00
N TRP A 28 -17.64 -5.46 7.96
CA TRP A 28 -17.37 -6.19 6.73
C TRP A 28 -18.49 -6.03 5.69
N GLN A 29 -18.11 -5.87 4.43
CA GLN A 29 -19.01 -5.61 3.30
C GLN A 29 -19.06 -6.80 2.33
N SER A 30 -17.91 -7.40 2.01
CA SER A 30 -17.80 -8.53 1.08
C SER A 30 -18.56 -9.75 1.59
N PRO A 31 -19.26 -10.49 0.70
CA PRO A 31 -20.20 -11.53 1.13
C PRO A 31 -19.58 -12.89 1.42
N GLU A 32 -18.45 -13.23 0.80
CA GLU A 32 -17.87 -14.57 0.83
C GLU A 32 -16.91 -14.78 2.01
N GLY A 33 -16.79 -16.03 2.47
CA GLY A 33 -15.85 -16.41 3.51
C GLY A 33 -16.17 -15.88 4.91
N ARG A 34 -17.44 -15.52 5.17
CA ARG A 34 -17.87 -14.96 6.46
C ARG A 34 -17.75 -15.92 7.64
N ASP A 35 -17.74 -17.20 7.35
CA ASP A 35 -17.59 -18.31 8.32
C ASP A 35 -16.15 -18.84 8.41
N ASN A 36 -15.21 -18.25 7.65
CA ASN A 36 -13.82 -18.67 7.68
C ASN A 36 -13.15 -18.30 9.00
N ALA A 37 -12.42 -19.24 9.61
CA ALA A 37 -11.76 -19.07 10.89
C ALA A 37 -10.65 -17.99 10.88
N GLU A 38 -10.12 -17.65 9.72
CA GLU A 38 -9.12 -16.60 9.56
C GLU A 38 -9.71 -15.19 9.34
N LEU A 39 -11.03 -15.07 9.24
CA LEU A 39 -11.67 -13.77 9.06
C LEU A 39 -11.30 -12.80 10.19
N GLY A 40 -10.73 -11.64 9.82
CA GLY A 40 -10.28 -10.61 10.75
C GLY A 40 -8.93 -10.90 11.42
N VAL A 41 -8.36 -12.08 11.20
CA VAL A 41 -7.04 -12.42 11.75
C VAL A 41 -5.96 -11.54 11.13
N ILE A 42 -5.11 -10.98 12.00
CA ILE A 42 -3.87 -10.30 11.61
C ILE A 42 -2.71 -11.20 12.00
N ARG A 43 -1.93 -11.63 11.03
CA ARG A 43 -0.80 -12.53 11.26
C ARG A 43 0.51 -11.81 11.02
N ASP A 44 1.43 -11.89 11.98
CA ASP A 44 2.84 -11.62 11.74
C ASP A 44 3.42 -12.82 10.99
N LEU A 45 3.75 -12.62 9.73
CA LEU A 45 4.17 -13.72 8.84
C LEU A 45 5.56 -14.25 9.15
N ARG A 46 6.35 -13.49 9.92
CA ARG A 46 7.70 -13.89 10.32
C ARG A 46 7.71 -14.78 11.56
N SER A 47 6.90 -14.45 12.56
CA SER A 47 6.80 -15.23 13.81
C SER A 47 5.63 -16.23 13.80
N GLY A 48 4.62 -16.02 12.96
CA GLY A 48 3.37 -16.78 12.96
C GLY A 48 2.35 -16.28 14.00
N ASP A 49 2.70 -15.27 14.81
CA ASP A 49 1.83 -14.74 15.86
C ASP A 49 0.57 -14.08 15.30
N VAL A 50 -0.52 -14.21 16.04
CA VAL A 50 -1.74 -13.44 15.78
C VAL A 50 -1.67 -12.14 16.57
N LEU A 51 -1.92 -11.03 15.88
CA LEU A 51 -1.87 -9.68 16.43
C LEU A 51 -3.26 -9.10 16.62
N SER A 52 -3.42 -8.27 17.64
CA SER A 52 -4.56 -7.36 17.71
C SER A 52 -4.34 -6.17 16.75
N PRO A 53 -5.41 -5.46 16.34
CA PRO A 53 -5.28 -4.22 15.56
C PRO A 53 -4.39 -3.17 16.23
N ALA A 54 -4.45 -3.03 17.55
CA ALA A 54 -3.59 -2.12 18.30
C ALA A 54 -2.10 -2.49 18.19
N GLN A 55 -1.77 -3.78 18.33
CA GLN A 55 -0.41 -4.28 18.20
C GLN A 55 0.15 -4.07 16.78
N LEU A 56 -0.67 -4.30 15.74
CA LEU A 56 -0.28 -3.99 14.37
C LEU A 56 0.02 -2.49 14.22
N LEU A 57 -0.90 -1.63 14.66
CA LEU A 57 -0.73 -0.17 14.58
C LEU A 57 0.54 0.32 15.27
N ASP A 58 0.87 -0.21 16.45
CA ASP A 58 2.09 0.16 17.18
C ASP A 58 3.36 -0.23 16.38
N ARG A 59 3.35 -1.42 15.77
CA ARG A 59 4.47 -1.87 14.91
C ARG A 59 4.61 -1.02 13.65
N LEU A 60 3.49 -0.63 13.03
CA LEU A 60 3.48 0.23 11.85
C LEU A 60 3.82 1.68 12.19
N ALA A 61 3.40 2.19 13.35
CA ALA A 61 3.73 3.53 13.78
C ALA A 61 5.23 3.75 14.01
N ALA A 62 5.95 2.71 14.40
CA ALA A 62 7.40 2.74 14.57
C ALA A 62 8.19 2.69 13.24
N ALA A 63 7.54 2.35 12.14
CA ALA A 63 8.20 2.17 10.85
C ALA A 63 8.32 3.49 10.06
N PRO A 64 9.48 3.83 9.48
CA PRO A 64 9.60 5.02 8.65
C PRO A 64 8.79 4.94 7.34
N ARG A 65 8.53 3.73 6.85
CA ARG A 65 7.75 3.46 5.65
C ARG A 65 6.84 2.26 5.87
N VAL A 66 5.58 2.41 5.45
CA VAL A 66 4.57 1.34 5.46
C VAL A 66 4.00 1.21 4.05
N LEU A 67 4.05 0.01 3.49
CA LEU A 67 3.40 -0.33 2.22
C LEU A 67 2.19 -1.20 2.52
N ILE A 68 1.02 -0.79 2.04
CA ILE A 68 -0.23 -1.52 2.15
C ILE A 68 -0.57 -2.08 0.79
N GLY A 69 -0.64 -3.41 0.69
CA GLY A 69 -1.05 -4.13 -0.51
C GLY A 69 -2.53 -4.50 -0.43
N GLU A 70 -3.28 -4.27 -1.50
CA GLU A 70 -4.71 -4.47 -1.53
C GLU A 70 -5.18 -5.21 -2.78
N GLN A 71 -6.44 -5.61 -2.83
CA GLN A 71 -7.15 -6.09 -4.01
C GLN A 71 -8.15 -5.02 -4.43
N HIS A 72 -7.96 -4.45 -5.63
CA HIS A 72 -8.63 -3.24 -6.13
C HIS A 72 -10.17 -3.29 -6.16
N ASP A 73 -10.77 -4.47 -6.15
CA ASP A 73 -12.21 -4.68 -6.17
C ASP A 73 -12.80 -5.13 -4.83
N ASN A 74 -11.99 -5.16 -3.74
CA ASN A 74 -12.48 -5.57 -2.43
C ASN A 74 -12.79 -4.35 -1.53
N PRO A 75 -14.08 -4.05 -1.24
CA PRO A 75 -14.48 -2.89 -0.44
C PRO A 75 -13.97 -2.94 1.01
N ASP A 76 -13.70 -4.11 1.55
CA ASP A 76 -13.17 -4.25 2.90
C ASP A 76 -11.70 -3.83 2.96
N HIS A 77 -10.94 -4.04 1.87
CA HIS A 77 -9.58 -3.54 1.76
C HIS A 77 -9.57 -2.01 1.81
N HIS A 78 -10.41 -1.33 1.02
CA HIS A 78 -10.50 0.14 1.00
C HIS A 78 -10.99 0.73 2.33
N ALA A 79 -11.91 0.04 3.00
CA ALA A 79 -12.32 0.44 4.35
C ALA A 79 -11.18 0.31 5.37
N LEU A 80 -10.38 -0.75 5.30
CA LEU A 80 -9.20 -0.94 6.15
C LEU A 80 -8.06 0.01 5.81
N GLU A 81 -7.84 0.37 4.54
CA GLU A 81 -6.88 1.40 4.14
C GLU A 81 -7.19 2.74 4.80
N LEU A 82 -8.43 3.20 4.69
CA LEU A 82 -8.88 4.43 5.35
C LEU A 82 -8.70 4.32 6.86
N TRP A 83 -9.08 3.20 7.45
CA TRP A 83 -8.92 2.95 8.88
C TRP A 83 -7.44 2.99 9.30
N LEU A 84 -6.55 2.31 8.56
CA LEU A 84 -5.12 2.27 8.85
C LEU A 84 -4.47 3.66 8.74
N VAL A 85 -4.72 4.41 7.67
CA VAL A 85 -4.10 5.74 7.52
C VAL A 85 -4.59 6.73 8.56
N ARG A 86 -5.87 6.67 8.97
CA ARG A 86 -6.43 7.50 10.04
C ARG A 86 -5.78 7.16 11.38
N ALA A 87 -5.76 5.89 11.74
CA ALA A 87 -5.18 5.43 13.00
C ALA A 87 -3.66 5.68 13.07
N LEU A 88 -2.95 5.60 11.95
CA LEU A 88 -1.53 5.95 11.88
C LEU A 88 -1.30 7.45 11.99
N ALA A 89 -2.14 8.29 11.39
CA ALA A 89 -2.03 9.74 11.50
C ALA A 89 -2.19 10.24 12.95
N GLU A 90 -3.04 9.58 13.75
CA GLU A 90 -3.18 9.85 15.18
C GLU A 90 -1.94 9.46 16.00
N ARG A 91 -1.28 8.35 15.65
CA ARG A 91 -0.12 7.80 16.37
C ARG A 91 1.19 8.47 16.00
N ARG A 92 1.31 8.88 14.75
CA ARG A 92 2.52 9.50 14.19
C ARG A 92 2.13 10.66 13.26
N PRO A 93 1.81 11.83 13.80
CA PRO A 93 1.42 12.98 12.99
C PRO A 93 2.53 13.41 12.04
N GLY A 94 2.14 13.95 10.88
CA GLY A 94 3.05 14.33 9.81
C GLY A 94 3.30 13.21 8.80
N GLY A 95 4.36 13.34 8.00
CA GLY A 95 4.68 12.38 6.94
C GLY A 95 3.90 12.61 5.66
N SER A 96 3.65 11.53 4.91
CA SER A 96 2.99 11.59 3.60
C SER A 96 2.23 10.29 3.29
N VAL A 97 1.26 10.39 2.39
CA VAL A 97 0.57 9.22 1.81
C VAL A 97 0.72 9.24 0.29
N LEU A 98 1.09 8.10 -0.28
CA LEU A 98 1.25 7.91 -1.70
C LEU A 98 0.21 6.90 -2.19
N LEU A 99 -0.36 7.14 -3.37
CA LEU A 99 -1.31 6.23 -3.99
C LEU A 99 -0.83 5.80 -5.38
N GLU A 100 -0.89 4.50 -5.67
CA GLU A 100 -0.75 3.97 -7.04
C GLU A 100 -1.83 4.54 -7.96
N MET A 101 -3.02 4.79 -7.45
CA MET A 101 -4.19 5.28 -8.17
C MET A 101 -4.04 6.74 -8.67
N LEU A 102 -2.96 7.41 -8.31
CA LEU A 102 -2.65 8.77 -8.76
C LEU A 102 -1.44 8.80 -9.69
N ASN A 103 -1.63 9.41 -10.84
CA ASN A 103 -0.60 9.61 -11.85
C ASN A 103 0.14 10.94 -11.67
N PRO A 104 1.37 11.10 -12.17
CA PRO A 104 2.16 12.32 -12.04
C PRO A 104 1.47 13.59 -12.56
N ASP A 105 0.72 13.49 -13.65
CA ASP A 105 -0.03 14.60 -14.25
C ASP A 105 -1.16 15.14 -13.35
N GLN A 106 -1.66 14.32 -12.42
CA GLN A 106 -2.66 14.69 -11.43
C GLN A 106 -2.06 15.43 -10.21
N GLN A 107 -0.74 15.34 -9.96
CA GLN A 107 -0.14 15.85 -8.71
C GLN A 107 -0.43 17.34 -8.47
N ARG A 108 -0.43 18.17 -9.51
CA ARG A 108 -0.74 19.61 -9.39
C ARG A 108 -2.18 19.84 -8.90
N ALA A 109 -3.13 19.08 -9.44
CA ALA A 109 -4.55 19.14 -9.07
C ALA A 109 -4.76 18.65 -7.63
N VAL A 110 -4.09 17.58 -7.23
CA VAL A 110 -4.09 17.05 -5.86
C VAL A 110 -3.59 18.11 -4.87
N SER A 111 -2.43 18.71 -5.14
CA SER A 111 -1.83 19.72 -4.28
C SER A 111 -2.73 21.00 -4.19
N ALA A 112 -3.36 21.40 -5.28
CA ALA A 112 -4.29 22.52 -5.28
C ALA A 112 -5.55 22.23 -4.44
N SER A 113 -6.10 21.01 -4.54
CA SER A 113 -7.24 20.57 -3.76
C SER A 113 -6.93 20.50 -2.26
N GLN A 114 -5.74 20.02 -1.88
CA GLN A 114 -5.29 20.05 -0.49
C GLN A 114 -5.12 21.49 0.03
N ALA A 115 -4.54 22.37 -0.78
CA ALA A 115 -4.39 23.80 -0.41
C ALA A 115 -5.74 24.50 -0.26
N ALA A 116 -6.74 24.19 -1.06
CA ALA A 116 -8.10 24.70 -0.92
C ALA A 116 -8.77 24.14 0.35
N ALA A 117 -8.65 22.82 0.58
CA ALA A 117 -9.20 22.18 1.76
C ALA A 117 -8.63 22.75 3.07
N ALA A 118 -7.34 23.10 3.09
CA ALA A 118 -6.68 23.73 4.23
C ALA A 118 -7.27 25.13 4.57
N LYS A 119 -7.92 25.79 3.59
CA LYS A 119 -8.65 27.06 3.77
C LYS A 119 -10.14 26.86 4.07
N GLY A 120 -10.62 25.62 4.19
CA GLY A 120 -12.04 25.30 4.33
C GLY A 120 -12.82 25.25 3.01
N GLU A 121 -12.14 25.34 1.88
CA GLU A 121 -12.72 25.42 0.52
C GLU A 121 -12.55 24.07 -0.23
N THR A 122 -12.85 22.95 0.43
CA THR A 122 -12.76 21.63 -0.22
C THR A 122 -13.64 21.58 -1.46
N PRO A 123 -13.10 21.20 -2.65
CA PRO A 123 -13.91 21.05 -3.85
C PRO A 123 -15.09 20.07 -3.62
N THR A 124 -16.28 20.45 -4.07
CA THR A 124 -17.49 19.60 -3.96
C THR A 124 -17.45 18.44 -4.95
N ASP A 125 -16.87 18.64 -6.13
CA ASP A 125 -16.59 17.62 -7.12
C ASP A 125 -15.08 17.28 -7.09
N LEU A 126 -14.69 16.33 -6.27
CA LEU A 126 -13.31 15.85 -6.21
C LEU A 126 -12.92 15.00 -7.43
N ILE A 127 -13.87 14.33 -8.09
CA ILE A 127 -13.58 13.55 -9.30
C ILE A 127 -13.04 14.49 -10.38
N GLY A 128 -13.77 15.57 -10.65
CA GLY A 128 -13.36 16.58 -11.62
C GLY A 128 -12.11 17.35 -11.18
N ALA A 129 -12.07 17.80 -9.90
CA ALA A 129 -10.96 18.60 -9.37
C ALA A 129 -9.62 17.87 -9.38
N LEU A 130 -9.62 16.54 -9.17
CA LEU A 130 -8.41 15.68 -9.17
C LEU A 130 -8.11 15.07 -10.54
N HIS A 131 -8.96 15.33 -11.55
CA HIS A 131 -8.90 14.61 -12.82
C HIS A 131 -8.84 13.08 -12.61
N TRP A 132 -9.71 12.58 -11.70
CA TRP A 132 -9.68 11.19 -11.28
C TRP A 132 -9.83 10.24 -12.46
N GLN A 133 -8.94 9.25 -12.54
CA GLN A 133 -8.92 8.34 -13.67
C GLN A 133 -10.08 7.33 -13.57
N PRO A 134 -10.88 7.16 -14.65
CA PRO A 134 -12.07 6.30 -14.64
C PRO A 134 -11.75 4.80 -14.46
N GLY A 135 -10.50 4.39 -14.60
CA GLY A 135 -10.05 3.02 -14.34
C GLY A 135 -10.02 2.65 -12.84
N TRP A 136 -10.11 3.65 -11.96
CA TRP A 136 -10.16 3.45 -10.51
C TRP A 136 -11.56 3.80 -10.00
N ASP A 137 -12.30 2.80 -9.51
CA ASP A 137 -13.66 3.01 -9.04
C ASP A 137 -13.73 4.00 -7.87
N TRP A 138 -14.31 5.19 -8.12
CA TRP A 138 -14.45 6.22 -7.10
C TRP A 138 -15.29 5.77 -5.90
N SER A 139 -16.23 4.86 -6.07
CA SER A 139 -17.01 4.33 -4.96
C SER A 139 -16.16 3.59 -3.94
N GLN A 140 -15.05 3.03 -4.38
CA GLN A 140 -14.06 2.31 -3.56
C GLN A 140 -13.03 3.29 -2.95
N TYR A 141 -12.37 4.10 -3.78
CA TYR A 141 -11.27 4.98 -3.35
C TYR A 141 -11.71 6.35 -2.84
N GLY A 142 -12.91 6.80 -3.21
CA GLY A 142 -13.41 8.13 -2.88
C GLY A 142 -13.42 8.46 -1.38
N PRO A 143 -13.85 7.58 -0.49
CA PRO A 143 -13.80 7.81 0.96
C PRO A 143 -12.38 8.07 1.48
N LEU A 144 -11.40 7.27 1.06
CA LEU A 144 -9.98 7.43 1.40
C LEU A 144 -9.42 8.75 0.84
N VAL A 145 -9.60 8.99 -0.45
CA VAL A 145 -9.07 10.20 -1.13
C VAL A 145 -9.68 11.47 -0.57
N THR A 146 -11.00 11.47 -0.32
CA THR A 146 -11.71 12.61 0.29
C THR A 146 -11.15 12.93 1.68
N TRP A 147 -10.84 11.92 2.47
CA TRP A 147 -10.22 12.13 3.77
C TRP A 147 -8.80 12.67 3.62
N LEU A 148 -7.98 12.07 2.74
CA LEU A 148 -6.56 12.47 2.51
C LEU A 148 -6.43 13.91 2.01
N VAL A 149 -7.32 14.35 1.11
CA VAL A 149 -7.32 15.73 0.61
C VAL A 149 -7.48 16.76 1.73
N LYS A 150 -8.18 16.41 2.81
CA LYS A 150 -8.40 17.28 3.97
C LYS A 150 -7.28 17.23 5.01
N GLN A 151 -6.29 16.35 4.85
CA GLN A 151 -5.19 16.23 5.81
C GLN A 151 -4.04 17.17 5.47
N PRO A 152 -3.27 17.62 6.49
CA PRO A 152 -2.06 18.41 6.27
C PRO A 152 -0.91 17.59 5.65
N ALA A 153 -0.93 16.26 5.79
CA ALA A 153 0.06 15.38 5.21
C ALA A 153 -0.06 15.36 3.67
N PRO A 154 1.03 15.55 2.91
CA PRO A 154 0.99 15.51 1.45
C PRO A 154 0.41 14.20 0.91
N LEU A 155 -0.54 14.31 -0.01
CA LEU A 155 -1.02 13.24 -0.85
C LEU A 155 -0.24 13.25 -2.16
N LEU A 156 0.44 12.15 -2.47
CA LEU A 156 1.41 12.09 -3.56
C LEU A 156 1.03 11.02 -4.60
N ALA A 157 1.23 11.38 -5.85
CA ALA A 157 1.10 10.46 -6.98
C ALA A 157 2.31 9.50 -7.04
N ALA A 158 2.04 8.21 -7.18
CA ALA A 158 3.09 7.19 -7.18
C ALA A 158 3.22 6.40 -8.49
N ASN A 159 2.24 6.48 -9.40
CA ASN A 159 2.22 5.71 -10.65
C ASN A 159 3.02 6.39 -11.78
N LEU A 160 2.96 5.77 -12.95
CA LEU A 160 3.36 6.30 -14.25
C LEU A 160 2.14 6.93 -14.94
N ASP A 161 2.36 7.98 -15.74
CA ASP A 161 1.28 8.46 -16.60
C ASP A 161 1.17 7.61 -17.88
N ARG A 162 0.05 7.82 -18.60
CA ARG A 162 -0.24 7.05 -19.82
C ARG A 162 0.85 7.21 -20.90
N GLY A 163 1.43 8.38 -21.02
CA GLY A 163 2.49 8.65 -22.01
C GLY A 163 3.76 7.88 -21.67
N GLU A 164 4.14 7.86 -20.39
CA GLU A 164 5.27 7.09 -19.90
C GLU A 164 5.06 5.59 -20.11
N ILE A 165 3.86 5.05 -19.77
CA ILE A 165 3.53 3.63 -20.00
C ILE A 165 3.67 3.26 -21.48
N ILE A 166 3.12 4.06 -22.39
CA ILE A 166 3.22 3.83 -23.84
C ILE A 166 4.69 3.87 -24.30
N GLY A 167 5.48 4.82 -23.79
CA GLY A 167 6.92 4.95 -24.10
C GLY A 167 7.70 3.72 -23.64
N ILE A 168 7.48 3.28 -22.41
CA ILE A 168 8.09 2.08 -21.83
C ILE A 168 7.70 0.83 -22.60
N TYR A 169 6.42 0.68 -22.92
CA TYR A 169 5.92 -0.47 -23.68
C TYR A 169 6.58 -0.59 -25.07
N ARG A 170 6.82 0.54 -25.72
CA ARG A 170 7.45 0.58 -27.07
C ARG A 170 8.94 0.30 -27.05
N SER A 171 9.65 0.80 -26.04
CA SER A 171 11.12 0.74 -25.97
C SER A 171 11.65 -0.39 -25.08
N ALA A 172 10.81 -0.93 -24.18
CA ALA A 172 11.17 -1.94 -23.20
C ALA A 172 12.55 -1.67 -22.54
N PRO A 173 12.75 -0.49 -21.92
CA PRO A 173 14.05 -0.10 -21.41
C PRO A 173 14.52 -1.06 -20.30
N ALA A 174 15.80 -1.43 -20.35
CA ALA A 174 16.40 -2.25 -19.33
C ALA A 174 16.39 -1.54 -17.98
N LEU A 175 15.89 -2.21 -16.94
CA LEU A 175 15.94 -1.73 -15.57
C LEU A 175 17.29 -2.07 -14.94
N GLN A 176 17.78 -1.20 -14.05
CA GLN A 176 18.98 -1.40 -13.25
C GLN A 176 18.61 -1.80 -11.83
N GLY A 177 19.29 -2.80 -11.27
CA GLY A 177 19.14 -3.20 -9.88
C GLY A 177 19.23 -4.72 -9.68
N PRO A 178 20.16 -5.22 -8.86
CA PRO A 178 20.41 -6.65 -8.71
C PRO A 178 19.24 -7.40 -8.06
N ALA A 179 18.46 -6.76 -7.17
CA ALA A 179 17.34 -7.41 -6.51
C ALA A 179 16.12 -7.52 -7.45
N SER A 180 15.67 -6.39 -8.00
CA SER A 180 14.46 -6.34 -8.84
C SER A 180 14.62 -6.99 -10.22
N THR A 181 15.86 -7.13 -10.72
CA THR A 181 16.13 -7.74 -12.04
C THR A 181 16.70 -9.16 -11.96
N ALA A 182 16.75 -9.76 -10.78
CA ALA A 182 17.17 -11.15 -10.62
C ALA A 182 16.35 -12.10 -11.49
N ALA A 183 16.99 -13.13 -12.06
CA ALA A 183 16.31 -14.05 -12.98
C ALA A 183 15.04 -14.68 -12.35
N PRO A 184 15.04 -15.17 -11.10
CA PRO A 184 13.83 -15.72 -10.49
C PRO A 184 12.68 -14.71 -10.37
N VAL A 185 12.99 -13.42 -10.09
CA VAL A 185 12.00 -12.34 -10.01
C VAL A 185 11.38 -12.09 -11.37
N ARG A 186 12.20 -11.98 -12.40
CA ARG A 186 11.73 -11.78 -13.78
C ARG A 186 10.86 -12.93 -14.27
N ASP A 187 11.27 -14.17 -13.98
CA ASP A 187 10.53 -15.36 -14.39
C ASP A 187 9.16 -15.44 -13.69
N ALA A 188 9.11 -15.12 -12.38
CA ALA A 188 7.86 -15.05 -11.64
C ALA A 188 6.94 -13.92 -12.15
N LEU A 189 7.46 -12.72 -12.39
CA LEU A 189 6.69 -11.62 -12.98
C LEU A 189 6.15 -11.95 -14.37
N LEU A 190 6.95 -12.62 -15.21
CA LEU A 190 6.49 -13.09 -16.53
C LEU A 190 5.36 -14.12 -16.40
N GLN A 191 5.44 -15.01 -15.41
CA GLN A 191 4.37 -15.97 -15.13
C GLN A 191 3.10 -15.24 -14.65
N ASP A 192 3.21 -14.32 -13.70
CA ASP A 192 2.08 -13.51 -13.21
C ASP A 192 1.42 -12.73 -14.37
N ILE A 193 2.21 -12.17 -15.31
CA ILE A 193 1.69 -11.49 -16.49
C ILE A 193 0.93 -12.46 -17.39
N ARG A 194 1.44 -13.68 -17.62
CA ARG A 194 0.72 -14.70 -18.40
C ARG A 194 -0.59 -15.07 -17.75
N ASP A 195 -0.59 -15.33 -16.45
CA ASP A 195 -1.75 -15.78 -15.70
C ASP A 195 -2.83 -14.70 -15.63
N SER A 196 -2.45 -13.45 -15.32
CA SER A 196 -3.36 -12.30 -15.28
C SER A 196 -3.99 -11.95 -16.63
N HIS A 197 -3.37 -12.37 -17.72
CA HIS A 197 -3.90 -12.23 -19.09
C HIS A 197 -4.42 -13.56 -19.65
N CYS A 198 -4.63 -14.57 -18.80
CA CYS A 198 -5.25 -15.85 -19.17
C CYS A 198 -4.52 -16.62 -20.29
N GLY A 199 -3.21 -16.42 -20.42
CA GLY A 199 -2.43 -16.99 -21.51
C GLY A 199 -2.79 -16.46 -22.90
N LEU A 200 -3.54 -15.36 -22.98
CA LEU A 200 -4.02 -14.80 -24.26
C LEU A 200 -3.03 -13.81 -24.91
N LEU A 201 -1.98 -13.42 -24.18
CA LEU A 201 -0.94 -12.53 -24.73
C LEU A 201 0.01 -13.32 -25.62
N PRO A 202 0.37 -12.80 -26.81
CA PRO A 202 1.48 -13.31 -27.58
C PRO A 202 2.81 -13.17 -26.81
N ASP A 203 3.73 -14.14 -26.98
CA ASP A 203 5.04 -14.10 -26.31
C ASP A 203 5.84 -12.82 -26.62
N SER A 204 5.63 -12.23 -27.80
CA SER A 204 6.25 -10.95 -28.19
C SER A 204 5.81 -9.76 -27.34
N GLN A 205 4.69 -9.83 -26.66
CA GLN A 205 4.19 -8.79 -25.77
C GLN A 205 4.65 -8.94 -24.32
N LEU A 206 5.18 -10.08 -23.93
CA LEU A 206 5.61 -10.33 -22.55
C LEU A 206 6.80 -9.44 -22.12
N PRO A 207 7.87 -9.25 -22.91
CA PRO A 207 8.97 -8.37 -22.51
C PRO A 207 8.55 -6.90 -22.31
N PRO A 208 7.76 -6.27 -23.21
CA PRO A 208 7.28 -4.91 -22.98
C PRO A 208 6.32 -4.81 -21.77
N MET A 209 5.47 -5.81 -21.51
CA MET A 209 4.61 -5.84 -20.32
C MET A 209 5.43 -5.94 -19.04
N LEU A 210 6.45 -6.81 -19.02
CA LEU A 210 7.39 -6.90 -17.90
C LEU A 210 8.10 -5.57 -17.65
N ALA A 211 8.56 -4.89 -18.71
CA ALA A 211 9.20 -3.59 -18.57
C ALA A 211 8.25 -2.56 -17.95
N VAL A 212 6.98 -2.52 -18.35
CA VAL A 212 5.96 -1.63 -17.75
C VAL A 212 5.77 -1.96 -16.28
N GLN A 213 5.61 -3.24 -15.92
CA GLN A 213 5.43 -3.67 -14.53
C GLN A 213 6.60 -3.23 -13.65
N GLN A 214 7.83 -3.57 -14.07
CA GLN A 214 9.04 -3.24 -13.31
C GLN A 214 9.30 -1.73 -13.23
N GLN A 215 9.04 -0.96 -14.29
CA GLN A 215 9.21 0.50 -14.28
C GLN A 215 8.15 1.19 -13.41
N ARG A 216 6.94 0.62 -13.31
CA ARG A 216 5.91 1.11 -12.38
C ARG A 216 6.35 0.89 -10.93
N ASP A 217 6.84 -0.30 -10.59
CA ASP A 217 7.37 -0.59 -9.26
C ASP A 217 8.57 0.30 -8.91
N ARG A 218 9.47 0.51 -9.86
CA ARG A 218 10.60 1.42 -9.71
C ARG A 218 10.15 2.86 -9.45
N ARG A 219 9.17 3.36 -10.20
CA ARG A 219 8.60 4.69 -9.98
C ARG A 219 7.99 4.82 -8.59
N MET A 220 7.19 3.85 -8.17
CA MET A 220 6.61 3.84 -6.82
C MET A 220 7.71 3.84 -5.76
N ALA A 221 8.74 3.03 -5.91
CA ALA A 221 9.88 2.99 -4.99
C ALA A 221 10.63 4.33 -4.90
N GLU A 222 10.91 4.98 -6.03
CA GLU A 222 11.57 6.29 -6.09
C GLU A 222 10.74 7.37 -5.41
N ARG A 223 9.43 7.42 -5.68
CA ARG A 223 8.51 8.35 -5.04
C ARG A 223 8.42 8.09 -3.55
N PHE A 224 8.32 6.83 -3.13
CA PHE A 224 8.25 6.44 -1.74
C PHE A 224 9.55 6.72 -0.96
N LYS A 225 10.71 6.53 -1.62
CA LYS A 225 12.01 6.93 -1.05
C LYS A 225 12.09 8.43 -0.82
N ALA A 226 11.63 9.24 -1.78
CA ALA A 226 11.72 10.69 -1.75
C ALA A 226 10.65 11.36 -0.87
N ALA A 227 9.59 10.64 -0.53
CA ALA A 227 8.45 11.17 0.22
C ALA A 227 8.83 11.53 1.66
N PRO A 228 8.25 12.61 2.23
CA PRO A 228 8.42 12.94 3.65
C PRO A 228 8.03 11.77 4.56
N ALA A 229 8.96 11.35 5.40
CA ALA A 229 8.71 10.30 6.38
C ALA A 229 8.02 10.87 7.65
N PRO A 230 7.22 10.05 8.37
CA PRO A 230 6.83 8.69 8.06
C PRO A 230 5.90 8.61 6.86
N ALA A 231 6.12 7.66 5.95
CA ALA A 231 5.36 7.58 4.70
C ALA A 231 4.52 6.30 4.63
N VAL A 232 3.34 6.39 3.99
CA VAL A 232 2.49 5.25 3.66
C VAL A 232 2.31 5.21 2.14
N LEU A 233 2.55 4.05 1.52
CA LEU A 233 2.19 3.80 0.12
C LEU A 233 1.06 2.77 0.10
N ILE A 234 0.00 3.04 -0.68
CA ILE A 234 -1.09 2.10 -0.96
C ILE A 234 -1.01 1.71 -2.43
N ALA A 235 -0.96 0.42 -2.68
CA ALA A 235 -0.84 -0.15 -4.02
C ALA A 235 -1.47 -1.54 -4.09
N GLY A 236 -1.77 -2.00 -5.30
CA GLY A 236 -2.24 -3.36 -5.52
C GLY A 236 -1.26 -4.40 -4.97
N GLY A 237 -1.82 -5.52 -4.50
CA GLY A 237 -1.07 -6.57 -3.80
C GLY A 237 0.15 -7.08 -4.57
N PHE A 238 0.09 -7.18 -5.89
CA PHE A 238 1.24 -7.59 -6.71
C PHE A 238 2.41 -6.61 -6.59
N HIS A 239 2.13 -5.30 -6.60
CA HIS A 239 3.14 -4.25 -6.42
C HIS A 239 3.70 -4.20 -5.00
N ALA A 240 2.89 -4.60 -4.01
CA ALA A 240 3.26 -4.58 -2.60
C ALA A 240 4.13 -5.78 -2.17
N ARG A 241 4.18 -6.86 -2.94
CA ARG A 241 4.94 -8.07 -2.60
C ARG A 241 6.42 -7.77 -2.37
N ARG A 242 6.94 -8.26 -1.24
CA ARG A 242 8.36 -8.10 -0.88
C ARG A 242 9.30 -8.85 -1.80
N ASP A 243 8.84 -9.96 -2.36
CA ASP A 243 9.60 -10.88 -3.21
C ASP A 243 9.58 -10.52 -4.71
N LEU A 244 8.65 -9.63 -5.15
CA LEU A 244 8.51 -9.29 -6.58
C LEU A 244 8.34 -7.81 -6.87
N GLY A 245 7.77 -7.01 -5.94
CA GLY A 245 7.29 -5.66 -6.19
C GLY A 245 8.20 -4.53 -5.69
N VAL A 246 7.58 -3.42 -5.30
CA VAL A 246 8.20 -2.18 -4.82
C VAL A 246 9.32 -2.39 -3.78
N PRO A 247 9.20 -3.34 -2.81
CA PRO A 247 10.26 -3.57 -1.83
C PRO A 247 11.61 -3.95 -2.42
N LEU A 248 11.66 -4.74 -3.52
CA LEU A 248 12.90 -5.07 -4.19
C LEU A 248 13.56 -3.84 -4.84
N HIS A 249 12.73 -2.96 -5.42
CA HIS A 249 13.22 -1.71 -5.97
C HIS A 249 13.72 -0.74 -4.89
N LEU A 250 13.09 -0.71 -3.71
CA LEU A 250 13.61 0.02 -2.56
C LEU A 250 14.94 -0.56 -2.07
N GLN A 251 15.12 -1.88 -2.13
CA GLN A 251 16.40 -2.52 -1.83
C GLN A 251 17.49 -2.06 -2.81
N ASP A 252 17.21 -2.07 -4.11
CA ASP A 252 18.14 -1.58 -5.14
C ASP A 252 18.47 -0.08 -5.00
N LEU A 253 17.61 0.68 -4.34
CA LEU A 253 17.77 2.11 -4.06
C LEU A 253 18.35 2.41 -2.67
N ASP A 254 18.78 1.40 -1.91
CA ASP A 254 19.26 1.53 -0.52
C ASP A 254 18.24 2.22 0.40
N ALA A 255 16.94 1.97 0.21
CA ALA A 255 15.84 2.61 0.92
C ALA A 255 14.87 1.64 1.61
N ALA A 256 15.17 0.34 1.64
CA ALA A 256 14.29 -0.68 2.22
C ALA A 256 14.38 -0.78 3.75
N GLN A 257 15.34 -0.09 4.39
CA GLN A 257 15.52 -0.17 5.82
C GLN A 257 14.28 0.32 6.59
N GLY A 258 13.79 -0.51 7.51
CA GLY A 258 12.64 -0.19 8.35
C GLY A 258 11.29 -0.26 7.63
N LEU A 259 11.25 -0.64 6.34
CA LEU A 259 10.01 -0.87 5.61
C LEU A 259 9.18 -1.96 6.29
N LYS A 260 7.88 -1.72 6.43
CA LYS A 260 6.87 -2.72 6.79
C LYS A 260 5.85 -2.86 5.68
N VAL A 261 5.54 -4.10 5.34
CA VAL A 261 4.53 -4.46 4.33
C VAL A 261 3.36 -5.13 5.02
N VAL A 262 2.16 -4.58 4.83
CA VAL A 262 0.89 -5.18 5.23
C VAL A 262 0.17 -5.63 3.97
N MET A 263 -0.14 -6.90 3.86
CA MET A 263 -0.97 -7.43 2.79
C MET A 263 -2.39 -7.59 3.31
N LEU A 264 -3.33 -6.87 2.74
CA LEU A 264 -4.76 -7.15 2.89
C LEU A 264 -5.08 -8.31 1.95
N ALA A 265 -5.61 -9.39 2.50
CA ALA A 265 -5.83 -10.62 1.74
C ALA A 265 -7.23 -11.19 2.02
N GLU A 266 -7.88 -11.70 1.01
CA GLU A 266 -9.13 -12.41 1.20
C GLU A 266 -8.90 -13.76 1.90
N VAL A 267 -9.80 -14.15 2.78
CA VAL A 267 -9.76 -15.50 3.40
C VAL A 267 -9.72 -16.58 2.32
N GLY A 268 -8.94 -17.63 2.59
CA GLY A 268 -8.70 -18.70 1.61
C GLY A 268 -7.58 -18.40 0.60
N LYS A 269 -7.03 -17.17 0.59
CA LYS A 269 -5.85 -16.79 -0.21
C LYS A 269 -4.65 -16.56 0.72
N PRO A 270 -3.84 -17.59 1.03
CA PRO A 270 -2.75 -17.47 1.99
C PRO A 270 -1.66 -16.52 1.46
N VAL A 271 -1.09 -15.74 2.36
CA VAL A 271 0.08 -14.89 2.10
C VAL A 271 1.30 -15.57 2.67
N ALA A 272 2.31 -15.80 1.83
CA ALA A 272 3.55 -16.44 2.25
C ALA A 272 4.48 -15.46 2.99
N PRO A 273 5.35 -15.95 3.90
CA PRO A 273 6.25 -15.11 4.70
C PRO A 273 7.21 -14.23 3.89
N GLU A 274 7.58 -14.67 2.69
CA GLU A 274 8.41 -13.88 1.77
C GLU A 274 7.68 -12.72 1.09
N GLN A 275 6.34 -12.73 1.09
CA GLN A 275 5.53 -11.73 0.39
C GLN A 275 5.28 -10.47 1.20
N ALA A 276 5.15 -10.57 2.54
CA ALA A 276 4.85 -9.44 3.41
C ALA A 276 5.39 -9.63 4.83
N ASP A 277 5.35 -8.57 5.66
CA ASP A 277 5.60 -8.68 7.10
C ASP A 277 4.34 -9.12 7.85
N TYR A 278 3.18 -8.61 7.41
CA TYR A 278 1.88 -8.88 8.03
C TYR A 278 0.84 -9.20 6.96
N ALA A 279 -0.06 -10.13 7.27
CA ALA A 279 -1.28 -10.37 6.51
C ALA A 279 -2.49 -10.06 7.38
N TRP A 280 -3.47 -9.32 6.82
CA TRP A 280 -4.76 -9.08 7.45
C TRP A 280 -5.86 -9.66 6.58
N TYR A 281 -6.54 -10.68 7.09
CA TYR A 281 -7.53 -11.43 6.32
C TYR A 281 -8.91 -10.80 6.39
N THR A 282 -9.50 -10.56 5.23
CA THR A 282 -10.83 -9.97 5.03
C THR A 282 -11.80 -10.99 4.42
N PRO A 283 -13.12 -10.71 4.42
CA PRO A 283 -14.02 -11.47 3.57
C PRO A 283 -13.63 -11.33 2.10
N ALA A 284 -14.09 -12.28 1.28
CA ALA A 284 -13.79 -12.31 -0.15
C ALA A 284 -14.94 -11.74 -1.00
N GLN A 285 -14.59 -11.24 -2.17
CA GLN A 285 -15.55 -10.96 -3.23
C GLN A 285 -15.97 -12.25 -3.94
N PRO A 286 -17.18 -12.29 -4.50
CA PRO A 286 -17.56 -13.40 -5.36
C PRO A 286 -16.56 -13.58 -6.50
N PRO A 287 -16.18 -14.81 -6.84
CA PRO A 287 -15.18 -15.04 -7.88
C PRO A 287 -15.69 -14.51 -9.22
N THR A 288 -14.88 -13.66 -9.85
CA THR A 288 -15.14 -13.13 -11.19
C THR A 288 -14.29 -13.87 -12.21
N ASP A 289 -14.92 -14.46 -13.24
CA ASP A 289 -14.17 -15.05 -14.35
C ASP A 289 -13.72 -14.00 -15.36
N TYR A 290 -12.64 -13.30 -14.98
CA TYR A 290 -12.00 -12.30 -15.85
C TYR A 290 -11.50 -12.91 -17.17
N CYS A 291 -11.16 -14.20 -17.16
CA CYS A 291 -10.70 -14.89 -18.36
C CYS A 291 -11.83 -15.11 -19.37
N ALA A 292 -13.04 -15.40 -18.92
CA ALA A 292 -14.21 -15.45 -19.79
C ALA A 292 -14.51 -14.07 -20.39
N GLN A 293 -14.43 -13.01 -19.57
CA GLN A 293 -14.63 -11.64 -20.04
C GLN A 293 -13.59 -11.25 -21.12
N MET A 294 -12.30 -11.52 -20.89
CA MET A 294 -11.24 -11.24 -21.87
C MET A 294 -11.43 -12.02 -23.18
N ARG A 295 -11.90 -13.27 -23.10
CA ARG A 295 -12.19 -14.06 -24.31
C ARG A 295 -13.35 -13.50 -25.12
N SER A 296 -14.36 -12.92 -24.46
CA SER A 296 -15.53 -12.34 -25.14
C SER A 296 -15.26 -10.98 -25.81
N MET A 297 -14.15 -10.30 -25.47
CA MET A 297 -13.75 -9.03 -26.06
C MET A 297 -12.88 -9.17 -27.33
N LYS A 298 -12.53 -10.39 -27.71
CA LYS A 298 -11.82 -10.73 -28.97
C LYS A 298 -12.80 -11.09 -30.09
#